data_4a61253703d4c7a5c1b590777e7fedb0
#
_entry.id   4a61253703d4c7a5c1b590777e7fedb0
#
_cell.length_a   1.000
_cell.length_b   1.000
_cell.length_c   1.000
_cell.angle_alpha   90.00
_cell.angle_beta   90.00
_cell.angle_gamma   90.00
#
_symmetry.space_group_name_H-M   'P 1'
#
loop_
_entity.id
_entity.type
_entity.pdbx_description
1 polymer ?
#
loop_
_entity_poly.entity_id
_entity_poly.type
_entity_poly.pdbx_seq_one_letter_code
_entity_poly.pdbx_strand_id
1 'polypeptide(L)'
;ALPYRSVSYRFDSRNRSITISGDTAYSQNLVQLAKGSDVFVCETIQVPLARENFEKRVAAGAYADNPQGVWDHIVGTHASAEDAGRMAAKAGVRTLVLTHLIPGALMDVKDDVYLEGVRKHFKGDVRVGRDLMTI
;
A
#
# COMPACT_ATOMS: atom_id res chain seq x y z
N ALA A 1 21.75 -12.08 9.66
CA ALA A 1 20.32 -11.89 9.88
C ALA A 1 19.58 -12.40 8.65
N LEU A 2 18.53 -13.19 8.82
CA LEU A 2 17.67 -13.57 7.70
C LEU A 2 16.96 -12.30 7.19
N PRO A 3 16.90 -12.06 5.88
CA PRO A 3 16.17 -10.92 5.35
C PRO A 3 14.69 -11.02 5.76
N TYR A 4 14.10 -9.90 6.18
CA TYR A 4 12.67 -9.82 6.42
C TYR A 4 11.94 -10.30 5.15
N ARG A 5 11.05 -11.28 5.32
CA ARG A 5 10.24 -11.79 4.23
C ARG A 5 8.82 -11.34 4.44
N SER A 6 8.35 -10.45 3.56
CA SER A 6 6.93 -10.18 3.45
C SER A 6 6.27 -11.33 2.66
N VAL A 7 5.06 -11.67 3.04
CA VAL A 7 4.25 -12.68 2.35
C VAL A 7 2.95 -12.06 1.87
N SER A 8 2.53 -12.46 0.69
CA SER A 8 1.24 -12.09 0.11
C SER A 8 0.39 -13.34 -0.06
N TYR A 9 -0.91 -13.19 0.03
CA TYR A 9 -1.84 -14.30 -0.05
C TYR A 9 -2.85 -14.09 -1.16
N ARG A 10 -3.21 -15.18 -1.85
CA ARG A 10 -4.36 -15.23 -2.75
C ARG A 10 -5.31 -16.31 -2.29
N PHE A 11 -6.59 -15.96 -2.26
CA PHE A 11 -7.68 -16.87 -1.96
C PHE A 11 -8.60 -16.95 -3.17
N ASP A 12 -8.79 -18.14 -3.70
CA ASP A 12 -9.71 -18.41 -4.79
C ASP A 12 -10.87 -19.24 -4.26
N SER A 13 -12.08 -18.77 -4.49
CA SER A 13 -13.32 -19.50 -4.22
C SER A 13 -14.02 -19.78 -5.55
N ARG A 14 -15.16 -20.49 -5.47
CA ARG A 14 -15.95 -20.79 -6.66
C ARG A 14 -16.39 -19.55 -7.45
N ASN A 15 -16.62 -18.46 -6.75
CA ASN A 15 -17.26 -17.25 -7.31
C ASN A 15 -16.41 -15.97 -7.22
N ARG A 16 -15.31 -15.99 -6.48
CA ARG A 16 -14.52 -14.79 -6.22
C ARG A 16 -13.07 -15.12 -5.86
N SER A 17 -12.16 -14.26 -6.30
CA SER A 17 -10.75 -14.32 -5.95
C SER A 17 -10.31 -13.02 -5.27
N ILE A 18 -9.51 -13.15 -4.21
CA ILE A 18 -8.99 -12.02 -3.42
C ILE A 18 -7.50 -12.21 -3.25
N THR A 19 -6.72 -11.16 -3.55
CA THR A 19 -5.29 -11.12 -3.25
C THR A 19 -5.00 -10.04 -2.22
N ILE A 20 -4.18 -10.34 -1.22
CA ILE A 20 -3.77 -9.45 -0.14
C ILE A 20 -2.25 -9.28 -0.19
N SER A 21 -1.76 -8.04 -0.24
CA SER A 21 -0.34 -7.77 -0.44
C SER A 21 0.55 -8.12 0.76
N GLY A 22 0.05 -7.94 2.00
CA GLY A 22 0.95 -7.71 3.13
C GLY A 22 1.77 -6.43 2.92
N ASP A 23 2.73 -6.13 3.81
CA ASP A 23 3.60 -4.96 3.67
C ASP A 23 4.67 -5.25 2.60
N THR A 24 4.72 -4.43 1.56
CA THR A 24 5.61 -4.67 0.42
C THR A 24 5.81 -3.42 -0.42
N ALA A 25 7.01 -3.18 -0.90
CA ALA A 25 7.23 -2.26 -2.01
C ALA A 25 6.63 -2.82 -3.30
N TYR A 26 6.75 -2.07 -4.42
CA TYR A 26 6.37 -2.61 -5.73
C TYR A 26 6.99 -3.98 -5.99
N SER A 27 6.19 -4.97 -6.32
CA SER A 27 6.63 -6.34 -6.53
C SER A 27 6.02 -6.96 -7.79
N GLN A 28 6.88 -7.39 -8.71
CA GLN A 28 6.43 -8.11 -9.90
C GLN A 28 5.83 -9.49 -9.53
N ASN A 29 6.32 -10.12 -8.48
CA ASN A 29 5.76 -11.39 -7.99
C ASN A 29 4.33 -11.20 -7.47
N LEU A 30 4.08 -10.08 -6.77
CA LEU A 30 2.74 -9.73 -6.31
C LEU A 30 1.79 -9.44 -7.49
N VAL A 31 2.28 -8.77 -8.54
CA VAL A 31 1.51 -8.57 -9.79
C VAL A 31 1.09 -9.92 -10.38
N GLN A 32 1.98 -10.90 -10.43
CA GLN A 32 1.66 -12.23 -10.95
C GLN A 32 0.65 -12.95 -10.04
N LEU A 33 0.83 -12.88 -8.72
CA LEU A 33 -0.10 -13.47 -7.76
C LEU A 33 -1.51 -12.88 -7.88
N ALA A 34 -1.60 -11.55 -8.03
CA ALA A 34 -2.87 -10.82 -8.14
C ALA A 34 -3.53 -10.90 -9.51
N LYS A 35 -2.90 -11.53 -10.50
CA LYS A 35 -3.37 -11.54 -11.89
C LYS A 35 -4.83 -12.00 -11.99
N GLY A 36 -5.69 -11.10 -12.50
CA GLY A 36 -7.11 -11.35 -12.71
C GLY A 36 -7.93 -11.55 -11.42
N SER A 37 -7.41 -11.15 -10.26
CA SER A 37 -8.20 -11.17 -9.02
C SER A 37 -9.41 -10.25 -9.11
N ASP A 38 -10.52 -10.66 -8.52
CA ASP A 38 -11.70 -9.79 -8.40
C ASP A 38 -11.41 -8.63 -7.46
N VAL A 39 -10.71 -8.90 -6.36
CA VAL A 39 -10.31 -7.89 -5.38
C VAL A 39 -8.81 -8.01 -5.10
N PHE A 40 -8.12 -6.88 -5.17
CA PHE A 40 -6.74 -6.74 -4.72
C PHE A 40 -6.69 -5.78 -3.54
N VAL A 41 -6.33 -6.28 -2.37
CA VAL A 41 -6.14 -5.49 -1.15
C VAL A 41 -4.65 -5.18 -1.04
N CYS A 42 -4.29 -3.91 -1.17
CA CYS A 42 -2.90 -3.47 -1.20
C CYS A 42 -2.62 -2.42 -0.12
N GLU A 43 -1.56 -2.64 0.64
CA GLU A 43 -1.04 -1.63 1.54
C GLU A 43 -0.60 -0.37 0.76
N THR A 44 -0.60 0.80 1.39
CA THR A 44 -0.34 2.03 0.64
C THR A 44 0.27 3.14 1.49
N ILE A 45 1.42 3.65 1.06
CA ILE A 45 2.04 4.84 1.64
C ILE A 45 1.81 6.08 0.76
N GLN A 46 1.44 7.19 1.40
CA GLN A 46 1.46 8.52 0.78
C GLN A 46 2.79 9.19 1.14
N VAL A 47 3.77 9.04 0.24
CA VAL A 47 5.17 9.37 0.54
C VAL A 47 5.39 10.82 1.00
N PRO A 48 4.84 11.88 0.35
CA PRO A 48 5.01 13.26 0.82
C PRO A 48 4.51 13.48 2.25
N LEU A 49 3.32 13.00 2.58
CA LEU A 49 2.75 13.16 3.93
C LEU A 49 3.45 12.30 4.97
N ALA A 50 3.85 11.10 4.59
CA ALA A 50 4.66 10.23 5.44
C ALA A 50 6.01 10.90 5.77
N ARG A 51 6.63 11.58 4.79
CA ARG A 51 7.87 12.34 4.99
C ARG A 51 7.67 13.50 5.96
N GLU A 52 6.63 14.30 5.77
CA GLU A 52 6.30 15.40 6.66
C GLU A 52 6.10 14.93 8.11
N ASN A 53 5.31 13.86 8.30
CA ASN A 53 5.11 13.27 9.62
C ASN A 53 6.41 12.71 10.22
N PHE A 54 7.22 12.06 9.42
CA PHE A 54 8.51 11.52 9.83
C PHE A 54 9.44 12.63 10.32
N GLU A 55 9.58 13.74 9.58
CA GLU A 55 10.42 14.88 9.93
C GLU A 55 9.97 15.54 11.24
N LYS A 56 8.66 15.68 11.46
CA LYS A 56 8.11 16.17 12.74
C LYS A 56 8.51 15.27 13.91
N ARG A 57 8.49 13.95 13.72
CA ARG A 57 8.87 12.98 14.75
C ARG A 57 10.37 13.00 15.02
N VAL A 58 11.19 13.13 13.98
CA VAL A 58 12.66 13.29 14.14
C VAL A 58 12.96 14.57 14.91
N ALA A 59 12.34 15.68 14.58
CA ALA A 59 12.50 16.95 15.28
C ALA A 59 12.07 16.86 16.77
N ALA A 60 11.13 15.98 17.09
CA ALA A 60 10.71 15.68 18.46
C ALA A 60 11.61 14.64 19.18
N GLY A 61 12.73 14.23 18.57
CA GLY A 61 13.71 13.31 19.15
C GLY A 61 13.47 11.82 18.85
N ALA A 62 12.51 11.48 17.98
CA ALA A 62 12.33 10.10 17.56
C ALA A 62 13.46 9.67 16.60
N TYR A 63 13.79 8.37 16.62
CA TYR A 63 14.77 7.75 15.71
C TYR A 63 16.18 8.35 15.79
N ALA A 64 16.59 8.84 16.97
CA ALA A 64 17.81 9.62 17.17
C ALA A 64 19.09 8.93 16.65
N ASP A 65 19.16 7.59 16.75
CA ASP A 65 20.38 6.86 16.38
C ASP A 65 20.57 6.74 14.85
N ASN A 66 19.49 6.60 14.08
CA ASN A 66 19.57 6.42 12.64
C ASN A 66 18.29 6.84 11.90
N PRO A 67 17.94 8.14 11.86
CA PRO A 67 16.72 8.60 11.19
C PRO A 67 16.70 8.28 9.70
N GLN A 68 17.85 8.41 9.02
CA GLN A 68 17.91 8.12 7.58
C GLN A 68 17.64 6.63 7.29
N GLY A 69 18.24 5.72 8.04
CA GLY A 69 17.99 4.28 7.86
C GLY A 69 16.53 3.89 8.14
N VAL A 70 15.86 4.55 9.08
CA VAL A 70 14.44 4.34 9.34
C VAL A 70 13.59 4.85 8.15
N TRP A 71 13.91 6.02 7.61
CA TRP A 71 13.23 6.54 6.43
C TRP A 71 13.41 5.63 5.20
N ASP A 72 14.64 5.21 4.94
CA ASP A 72 14.96 4.32 3.82
C ASP A 72 14.21 2.98 3.94
N HIS A 73 14.08 2.48 5.16
CA HIS A 73 13.26 1.30 5.43
C HIS A 73 11.79 1.56 5.10
N ILE A 74 11.21 2.65 5.60
CA ILE A 74 9.80 3.00 5.35
C ILE A 74 9.51 3.05 3.83
N VAL A 75 10.27 3.81 3.06
CA VAL A 75 10.01 3.95 1.62
C VAL A 75 10.43 2.73 0.81
N GLY A 76 11.37 1.93 1.31
CA GLY A 76 11.87 0.74 0.63
C GLY A 76 11.01 -0.50 0.85
N THR A 77 10.10 -0.48 1.84
CA THR A 77 9.29 -1.66 2.21
C THR A 77 7.79 -1.46 2.03
N HIS A 78 7.35 -0.25 1.66
CA HIS A 78 5.93 0.05 1.44
C HIS A 78 5.65 0.53 0.02
N ALA A 79 4.50 0.13 -0.51
CA ALA A 79 4.05 0.52 -1.84
C ALA A 79 3.48 1.95 -1.82
N SER A 80 3.98 2.82 -2.70
CA SER A 80 3.34 4.12 -2.91
C SER A 80 1.94 3.95 -3.53
N ALA A 81 1.10 4.98 -3.41
CA ALA A 81 -0.22 4.98 -4.06
C ALA A 81 -0.10 4.76 -5.59
N GLU A 82 0.95 5.30 -6.21
CA GLU A 82 1.23 5.05 -7.63
C GLU A 82 1.64 3.60 -7.89
N ASP A 83 2.43 2.98 -6.99
CA ASP A 83 2.82 1.57 -7.10
C ASP A 83 1.62 0.64 -6.97
N ALA A 84 0.73 0.90 -6.00
CA ALA A 84 -0.52 0.16 -5.86
C ALA A 84 -1.35 0.24 -7.15
N GLY A 85 -1.50 1.43 -7.72
CA GLY A 85 -2.17 1.64 -8.99
C GLY A 85 -1.50 0.91 -10.16
N ARG A 86 -0.17 0.96 -10.26
CA ARG A 86 0.59 0.24 -11.30
C ARG A 86 0.45 -1.27 -11.18
N MET A 87 0.55 -1.81 -9.96
CA MET A 87 0.38 -3.25 -9.72
C MET A 87 -1.03 -3.70 -10.06
N ALA A 88 -2.06 -2.96 -9.64
CA ALA A 88 -3.45 -3.25 -9.94
C ALA A 88 -3.74 -3.25 -11.45
N ALA A 89 -3.25 -2.25 -12.17
CA ALA A 89 -3.40 -2.15 -13.63
C ALA A 89 -2.71 -3.30 -14.36
N LYS A 90 -1.46 -3.61 -14.01
CA LYS A 90 -0.70 -4.72 -14.62
C LYS A 90 -1.30 -6.08 -14.30
N ALA A 91 -1.82 -6.26 -13.11
CA ALA A 91 -2.49 -7.51 -12.71
C ALA A 91 -3.88 -7.66 -13.34
N GLY A 92 -4.47 -6.58 -13.85
CA GLY A 92 -5.81 -6.61 -14.45
C GLY A 92 -6.89 -6.95 -13.43
N VAL A 93 -6.76 -6.46 -12.20
CA VAL A 93 -7.75 -6.68 -11.14
C VAL A 93 -9.01 -5.85 -11.39
N ARG A 94 -10.14 -6.27 -10.83
CA ARG A 94 -11.41 -5.55 -10.98
C ARG A 94 -11.52 -4.41 -9.98
N THR A 95 -11.27 -4.70 -8.71
CA THR A 95 -11.35 -3.74 -7.60
C THR A 95 -10.01 -3.70 -6.85
N LEU A 96 -9.50 -2.50 -6.61
CA LEU A 96 -8.36 -2.25 -5.72
C LEU A 96 -8.87 -1.66 -4.40
N VAL A 97 -8.48 -2.26 -3.29
CA VAL A 97 -8.77 -1.73 -1.95
C VAL A 97 -7.45 -1.33 -1.31
N LEU A 98 -7.34 -0.07 -0.93
CA LEU A 98 -6.17 0.44 -0.22
C LEU A 98 -6.32 0.18 1.27
N THR A 99 -5.29 -0.37 1.88
CA THR A 99 -5.25 -0.69 3.33
C THR A 99 -3.91 -0.30 3.93
N HIS A 100 -3.72 -0.52 5.23
CA HIS A 100 -2.47 -0.15 5.93
C HIS A 100 -1.96 1.22 5.49
N LEU A 101 -2.85 2.21 5.56
CA LEU A 101 -2.61 3.54 5.03
C LEU A 101 -1.55 4.28 5.86
N ILE A 102 -0.48 4.75 5.21
CA ILE A 102 0.59 5.51 5.86
C ILE A 102 0.58 6.93 5.28
N PRO A 103 0.50 7.99 6.10
CA PRO A 103 0.50 8.03 7.57
C PRO A 103 -0.84 7.70 8.26
N GLY A 104 -1.90 7.40 7.53
CA GLY A 104 -3.18 6.91 8.04
C GLY A 104 -3.75 7.74 9.20
N ALA A 105 -4.16 7.06 10.27
CA ALA A 105 -4.77 7.68 11.45
C ALA A 105 -3.84 8.63 12.23
N LEU A 106 -2.56 8.69 11.91
CA LEU A 106 -1.62 9.65 12.50
C LEU A 106 -1.83 11.08 11.98
N MET A 107 -2.53 11.20 10.85
CA MET A 107 -2.92 12.45 10.24
C MET A 107 -4.32 12.30 9.66
N ASP A 108 -5.15 13.32 9.70
CA ASP A 108 -6.46 13.31 9.06
C ASP A 108 -6.30 13.47 7.53
N VAL A 109 -5.94 12.37 6.87
CA VAL A 109 -5.69 12.32 5.43
C VAL A 109 -6.97 11.97 4.71
N LYS A 110 -7.40 12.84 3.80
CA LYS A 110 -8.57 12.60 2.95
C LYS A 110 -8.29 11.49 1.93
N ASP A 111 -9.32 10.71 1.62
CA ASP A 111 -9.25 9.60 0.67
C ASP A 111 -8.68 10.03 -0.70
N ASP A 112 -9.07 11.22 -1.19
CA ASP A 112 -8.62 11.74 -2.49
C ASP A 112 -7.10 11.81 -2.63
N VAL A 113 -6.38 12.02 -1.53
CA VAL A 113 -4.92 12.09 -1.52
C VAL A 113 -4.28 10.74 -1.91
N TYR A 114 -4.87 9.62 -1.48
CA TYR A 114 -4.44 8.29 -1.90
C TYR A 114 -4.93 7.96 -3.31
N LEU A 115 -6.19 8.32 -3.60
CA LEU A 115 -6.82 8.01 -4.88
C LEU A 115 -6.13 8.71 -6.06
N GLU A 116 -5.61 9.92 -5.88
CA GLU A 116 -4.92 10.67 -6.94
C GLU A 116 -3.73 9.89 -7.51
N GLY A 117 -2.87 9.35 -6.65
CA GLY A 117 -1.71 8.54 -7.08
C GLY A 117 -2.13 7.28 -7.82
N VAL A 118 -3.11 6.54 -7.28
CA VAL A 118 -3.62 5.32 -7.89
C VAL A 118 -4.22 5.58 -9.27
N ARG A 119 -5.02 6.63 -9.41
CA ARG A 119 -5.77 6.95 -10.65
C ARG A 119 -4.89 7.39 -11.82
N LYS A 120 -3.62 7.70 -11.59
CA LYS A 120 -2.65 7.89 -12.67
C LYS A 120 -2.46 6.63 -13.51
N HIS A 121 -2.61 5.46 -12.90
CA HIS A 121 -2.30 4.17 -13.53
C HIS A 121 -3.49 3.21 -13.62
N PHE A 122 -4.40 3.24 -12.64
CA PHE A 122 -5.52 2.30 -12.57
C PHE A 122 -6.87 3.00 -12.73
N LYS A 123 -7.70 2.51 -13.65
CA LYS A 123 -9.01 3.08 -13.99
C LYS A 123 -10.19 2.23 -13.51
N GLY A 124 -9.93 1.11 -12.83
CA GLY A 124 -10.94 0.25 -12.25
C GLY A 124 -11.57 0.85 -10.97
N ASP A 125 -12.37 0.05 -10.28
CA ASP A 125 -12.95 0.43 -8.99
C ASP A 125 -11.85 0.51 -7.93
N VAL A 126 -11.75 1.66 -7.26
CA VAL A 126 -10.76 1.91 -6.19
C VAL A 126 -11.48 2.35 -4.94
N ARG A 127 -11.18 1.71 -3.83
CA ARG A 127 -11.75 2.03 -2.51
C ARG A 127 -10.63 2.24 -1.49
N VAL A 128 -10.76 3.27 -0.67
CA VAL A 128 -9.93 3.45 0.52
C VAL A 128 -10.56 2.63 1.63
N GLY A 129 -9.83 1.62 2.12
CA GLY A 129 -10.31 0.67 3.12
C GLY A 129 -10.55 1.34 4.48
N ARG A 130 -11.57 0.89 5.16
CA ARG A 130 -11.92 1.28 6.54
C ARG A 130 -12.28 0.04 7.34
N ASP A 131 -12.09 0.10 8.65
CA ASP A 131 -12.49 -0.99 9.53
C ASP A 131 -13.97 -1.32 9.36
N LEU A 132 -14.28 -2.62 9.34
CA LEU A 132 -15.62 -3.16 9.15
C LEU A 132 -16.28 -2.84 7.79
N MET A 133 -15.51 -2.36 6.81
CA MET A 133 -16.02 -2.12 5.47
C MET A 133 -16.33 -3.46 4.76
N THR A 134 -17.48 -3.53 4.12
CA THR A 134 -17.86 -4.64 3.24
C THR A 134 -17.64 -4.26 1.77
N ILE A 135 -17.13 -5.20 0.97
CA ILE A 135 -16.78 -5.01 -0.44
C ILE A 135 -17.60 -5.96 -1.32
#